data_c9781ef3467b9cd3ed0054dd9e70e435
#
_entry.id   c9781ef3467b9cd3ed0054dd9e70e435
#
_cell.length_a   1.000
_cell.length_b   1.000
_cell.length_c   1.000
_cell.angle_alpha   90.00
_cell.angle_beta   90.00
_cell.angle_gamma   90.00
#
_symmetry.space_group_name_H-M   'P 1'
#
loop_
_entity.id
_entity.type
_entity.pdbx_description
1 polymer ?
#
loop_
_entity_poly.entity_id
_entity_poly.type
_entity_poly.pdbx_seq_one_letter_code
_entity_poly.pdbx_strand_id
1 'polypeptide(L)'
;NKIALTEGDDSYSYADVKQRIDQFATGLLNGSDDLNEERIAFFIPASVDYVTTMHGIWRAGGIAIPLNVASAVAELEHYLSSASVTRMIANGKYQESLTELCAQMNIELLSVADVMAEEASQLPVILPERRAMMLFTSGTTNKPKGVVSTHKTIHAQITTLIEAWSWTDQDSIPLFLPV
;
A
#
# COMPACT_ATOMS: atom_id res chain seq x y z
N ASN A 1 -20.33 -15.98 -0.53
CA ASN A 1 -19.12 -15.14 -0.50
C ASN A 1 -19.26 -14.17 0.68
N LYS A 2 -18.29 -14.24 1.63
CA LYS A 2 -18.25 -13.33 2.77
C LYS A 2 -17.73 -11.96 2.31
N ILE A 3 -18.37 -10.87 2.76
CA ILE A 3 -17.94 -9.50 2.49
C ILE A 3 -16.64 -9.22 3.27
N ALA A 4 -15.65 -8.66 2.58
CA ALA A 4 -14.37 -8.25 3.13
C ALA A 4 -14.32 -6.74 3.39
N LEU A 5 -14.86 -5.93 2.46
CA LEU A 5 -14.85 -4.47 2.52
C LEU A 5 -16.19 -3.91 2.07
N THR A 6 -16.58 -2.79 2.68
CA THR A 6 -17.71 -1.97 2.24
C THR A 6 -17.23 -0.52 2.12
N GLU A 7 -17.52 0.14 0.99
CA GLU A 7 -17.19 1.53 0.70
C GLU A 7 -18.43 2.23 0.14
N GLY A 8 -19.05 3.11 0.93
CA GLY A 8 -20.34 3.67 0.60
C GLY A 8 -21.40 2.57 0.45
N ASP A 9 -22.03 2.48 -0.72
CA ASP A 9 -23.03 1.46 -1.05
C ASP A 9 -22.41 0.19 -1.69
N ASP A 10 -21.12 0.23 -2.03
CA ASP A 10 -20.43 -0.88 -2.67
C ASP A 10 -19.87 -1.87 -1.64
N SER A 11 -19.99 -3.17 -1.95
CA SER A 11 -19.49 -4.26 -1.12
C SER A 11 -18.61 -5.21 -1.94
N TYR A 12 -17.47 -5.56 -1.38
CA TYR A 12 -16.46 -6.42 -2.00
C TYR A 12 -16.27 -7.68 -1.16
N SER A 13 -16.44 -8.84 -1.76
CA SER A 13 -16.14 -10.11 -1.10
C SER A 13 -14.62 -10.32 -0.96
N TYR A 14 -14.19 -11.26 -0.11
CA TYR A 14 -12.79 -11.67 -0.05
C TYR A 14 -12.26 -12.15 -1.41
N ALA A 15 -13.10 -12.76 -2.23
CA ALA A 15 -12.72 -13.20 -3.58
C ALA A 15 -12.48 -12.00 -4.51
N ASP A 16 -13.35 -10.99 -4.47
CA ASP A 16 -13.22 -9.78 -5.28
C ASP A 16 -11.95 -9.01 -4.89
N VAL A 17 -11.74 -8.81 -3.58
CA VAL A 17 -10.54 -8.12 -3.07
C VAL A 17 -9.28 -8.87 -3.46
N LYS A 18 -9.26 -10.21 -3.31
CA LYS A 18 -8.11 -11.02 -3.73
C LYS A 18 -7.83 -10.91 -5.22
N GLN A 19 -8.85 -10.97 -6.06
CA GLN A 19 -8.71 -10.83 -7.51
C GLN A 19 -8.11 -9.47 -7.87
N ARG A 20 -8.63 -8.37 -7.31
CA ARG A 20 -8.10 -7.02 -7.52
C ARG A 20 -6.63 -6.91 -7.11
N ILE A 21 -6.27 -7.48 -5.94
CA ILE A 21 -4.90 -7.49 -5.44
C ILE A 21 -3.96 -8.23 -6.41
N ASP A 22 -4.36 -9.41 -6.89
CA ASP A 22 -3.53 -10.22 -7.78
C ASP A 22 -3.38 -9.56 -9.16
N GLN A 23 -4.43 -8.93 -9.70
CA GLN A 23 -4.39 -8.14 -10.95
C GLN A 23 -3.48 -6.91 -10.81
N PHE A 24 -3.60 -6.18 -9.71
CA PHE A 24 -2.73 -5.04 -9.42
C PHE A 24 -1.26 -5.46 -9.27
N ALA A 25 -0.99 -6.52 -8.51
CA ALA A 25 0.37 -7.06 -8.36
C ALA A 25 0.99 -7.48 -9.70
N THR A 26 0.20 -8.12 -10.56
CA THR A 26 0.62 -8.52 -11.91
C THR A 26 1.01 -7.32 -12.77
N GLY A 27 0.17 -6.31 -12.82
CA GLY A 27 0.45 -5.11 -13.60
C GLY A 27 1.64 -4.33 -13.04
N LEU A 28 1.76 -4.27 -11.69
CA LEU A 28 2.89 -3.61 -11.04
C LEU A 28 4.24 -4.29 -11.33
N LEU A 29 4.24 -5.62 -11.47
CA LEU A 29 5.42 -6.39 -11.91
C LEU A 29 5.81 -6.07 -13.36
N ASN A 30 4.85 -5.73 -14.21
CA ASN A 30 5.09 -5.36 -15.61
C ASN A 30 6.08 -6.31 -16.34
N GLY A 31 5.86 -7.62 -16.19
CA GLY A 31 6.69 -8.67 -16.78
C GLY A 31 7.92 -9.09 -15.96
N SER A 32 8.18 -8.44 -14.83
CA SER A 32 9.21 -8.89 -13.88
C SER A 32 8.69 -10.04 -13.01
N ASP A 33 9.59 -10.92 -12.55
CA ASP A 33 9.21 -12.03 -11.68
C ASP A 33 9.01 -11.61 -10.22
N ASP A 34 9.66 -10.53 -9.75
CA ASP A 34 9.64 -10.06 -8.37
C ASP A 34 10.15 -8.60 -8.30
N LEU A 35 9.53 -7.76 -7.48
CA LEU A 35 9.98 -6.38 -7.22
C LEU A 35 11.22 -6.30 -6.33
N ASN A 36 11.65 -7.40 -5.72
CA ASN A 36 12.85 -7.47 -4.90
C ASN A 36 12.95 -6.37 -3.83
N GLU A 37 11.82 -6.15 -3.11
CA GLU A 37 11.70 -5.11 -2.08
C GLU A 37 11.84 -3.67 -2.60
N GLU A 38 11.49 -3.42 -3.85
CA GLU A 38 11.35 -2.06 -4.38
C GLU A 38 10.40 -1.23 -3.50
N ARG A 39 10.76 0.04 -3.27
CA ARG A 39 10.04 0.94 -2.38
C ARG A 39 9.04 1.76 -3.17
N ILE A 40 7.77 1.46 -2.99
CA ILE A 40 6.67 2.07 -3.73
C ILE A 40 5.80 2.85 -2.74
N ALA A 41 5.74 4.17 -2.93
CA ALA A 41 4.84 5.02 -2.16
C ALA A 41 3.45 5.03 -2.79
N PHE A 42 2.44 5.26 -1.95
CA PHE A 42 1.10 5.54 -2.46
C PHE A 42 0.39 6.62 -1.63
N PHE A 43 -0.40 7.42 -2.34
CA PHE A 43 -1.08 8.60 -1.82
C PHE A 43 -2.56 8.50 -2.19
N ILE A 44 -3.25 7.59 -1.49
CA ILE A 44 -4.63 7.17 -1.75
C ILE A 44 -5.40 7.25 -0.43
N PRO A 45 -6.59 7.88 -0.39
CA PRO A 45 -7.42 7.89 0.81
C PRO A 45 -7.95 6.49 1.13
N ALA A 46 -8.44 6.28 2.37
CA ALA A 46 -9.06 5.04 2.78
C ALA A 46 -10.16 4.62 1.79
N SER A 47 -9.97 3.49 1.13
CA SER A 47 -10.82 3.01 0.03
C SER A 47 -10.45 1.56 -0.32
N VAL A 48 -11.22 0.93 -1.19
CA VAL A 48 -10.84 -0.36 -1.78
C VAL A 48 -9.52 -0.27 -2.54
N ASP A 49 -9.25 0.87 -3.18
CA ASP A 49 -7.98 1.10 -3.90
C ASP A 49 -6.78 1.19 -2.94
N TYR A 50 -6.94 1.77 -1.74
CA TYR A 50 -5.92 1.76 -0.70
C TYR A 50 -5.53 0.32 -0.33
N VAL A 51 -6.52 -0.52 -0.05
CA VAL A 51 -6.31 -1.93 0.32
C VAL A 51 -5.69 -2.70 -0.85
N THR A 52 -6.21 -2.51 -2.06
CA THR A 52 -5.70 -3.14 -3.29
C THR A 52 -4.24 -2.78 -3.52
N THR A 53 -3.90 -1.49 -3.42
CA THR A 53 -2.52 -1.01 -3.64
C THR A 53 -1.56 -1.55 -2.59
N MET A 54 -1.88 -1.43 -1.31
CA MET A 54 -1.01 -1.90 -0.23
C MET A 54 -0.71 -3.40 -0.35
N HIS A 55 -1.75 -4.22 -0.46
CA HIS A 55 -1.59 -5.66 -0.58
C HIS A 55 -1.03 -6.10 -1.93
N GLY A 56 -1.32 -5.37 -3.01
CA GLY A 56 -0.76 -5.62 -4.33
C GLY A 56 0.75 -5.39 -4.38
N ILE A 57 1.25 -4.31 -3.76
CA ILE A 57 2.69 -4.08 -3.60
C ILE A 57 3.34 -5.24 -2.83
N TRP A 58 2.72 -5.72 -1.74
CA TRP A 58 3.22 -6.87 -0.99
C TRP A 58 3.24 -8.16 -1.82
N ARG A 59 2.17 -8.41 -2.57
CA ARG A 59 2.05 -9.60 -3.43
C ARG A 59 3.05 -9.61 -4.58
N ALA A 60 3.45 -8.44 -5.07
CA ALA A 60 4.48 -8.28 -6.08
C ALA A 60 5.92 -8.31 -5.50
N GLY A 61 6.08 -8.37 -4.16
CA GLY A 61 7.36 -8.41 -3.48
C GLY A 61 7.99 -7.05 -3.20
N GLY A 62 7.19 -5.97 -3.24
CA GLY A 62 7.62 -4.61 -2.92
C GLY A 62 7.44 -4.23 -1.44
N ILE A 63 7.98 -3.07 -1.07
CA ILE A 63 7.76 -2.41 0.23
C ILE A 63 6.74 -1.30 0.05
N ALA A 64 5.59 -1.44 0.70
CA ALA A 64 4.53 -0.44 0.67
C ALA A 64 4.84 0.75 1.58
N ILE A 65 4.71 1.97 1.07
CA ILE A 65 4.93 3.21 1.81
C ILE A 65 3.65 4.05 1.73
N PRO A 66 2.68 3.83 2.63
CA PRO A 66 1.47 4.65 2.70
C PRO A 66 1.82 6.06 3.16
N LEU A 67 1.33 7.07 2.44
CA LEU A 67 1.50 8.48 2.77
C LEU A 67 0.14 9.11 3.04
N ASN A 68 0.05 9.90 4.12
CA ASN A 68 -1.19 10.57 4.50
C ASN A 68 -1.55 11.63 3.44
N VAL A 69 -2.75 11.55 2.88
CA VAL A 69 -3.26 12.48 1.85
C VAL A 69 -3.44 13.93 2.34
N ALA A 70 -3.29 14.17 3.63
CA ALA A 70 -3.26 15.50 4.22
C ALA A 70 -1.83 16.08 4.37
N SER A 71 -0.78 15.32 4.04
CA SER A 71 0.61 15.76 4.16
C SER A 71 0.92 16.91 3.21
N ALA A 72 1.69 17.88 3.70
CA ALA A 72 2.19 18.98 2.89
C ALA A 72 3.26 18.51 1.89
N VAL A 73 3.37 19.19 0.73
CA VAL A 73 4.35 18.83 -0.33
C VAL A 73 5.78 18.73 0.20
N ALA A 74 6.21 19.66 1.08
CA ALA A 74 7.54 19.61 1.67
C ALA A 74 7.80 18.37 2.56
N GLU A 75 6.76 17.84 3.19
CA GLU A 75 6.85 16.58 3.93
C GLU A 75 6.96 15.38 2.99
N LEU A 76 6.16 15.38 1.91
CA LEU A 76 6.20 14.34 0.89
C LEU A 76 7.58 14.25 0.24
N GLU A 77 8.20 15.39 -0.11
CA GLU A 77 9.57 15.42 -0.64
C GLU A 77 10.57 14.74 0.31
N HIS A 78 10.46 15.05 1.61
CA HIS A 78 11.30 14.41 2.61
C HIS A 78 11.06 12.89 2.69
N TYR A 79 9.81 12.43 2.70
CA TYR A 79 9.47 11.00 2.77
C TYR A 79 9.97 10.24 1.55
N LEU A 80 9.67 10.76 0.36
CA LEU A 80 10.04 10.15 -0.90
C LEU A 80 11.57 10.04 -1.07
N SER A 81 12.30 11.10 -0.74
CA SER A 81 13.76 11.14 -0.76
C SER A 81 14.38 10.19 0.26
N SER A 82 13.93 10.26 1.54
CA SER A 82 14.46 9.43 2.63
C SER A 82 14.22 7.94 2.40
N ALA A 83 13.11 7.58 1.78
CA ALA A 83 12.78 6.22 1.44
C ALA A 83 13.41 5.77 0.11
N SER A 84 14.00 6.66 -0.68
CA SER A 84 14.48 6.36 -2.05
C SER A 84 13.39 5.72 -2.90
N VAL A 85 12.21 6.36 -2.93
CA VAL A 85 11.05 5.90 -3.70
C VAL A 85 11.33 6.04 -5.19
N THR A 86 10.98 5.02 -5.98
CA THR A 86 11.13 4.99 -7.43
C THR A 86 9.82 5.11 -8.15
N ARG A 87 8.73 4.59 -7.54
CA ARG A 87 7.36 4.66 -8.08
C ARG A 87 6.38 5.15 -7.03
N MET A 88 5.39 5.92 -7.47
CA MET A 88 4.32 6.44 -6.64
C MET A 88 2.96 6.17 -7.27
N ILE A 89 2.01 5.71 -6.46
CA ILE A 89 0.63 5.42 -6.88
C ILE A 89 -0.31 6.46 -6.29
N ALA A 90 -1.11 7.11 -7.14
CA ALA A 90 -2.13 8.05 -6.70
C ALA A 90 -3.28 8.12 -7.71
N ASN A 91 -4.47 8.52 -7.29
CA ASN A 91 -5.65 8.62 -8.14
C ASN A 91 -6.23 10.03 -8.21
N GLY A 92 -6.82 10.38 -9.38
CA GLY A 92 -7.61 11.61 -9.58
C GLY A 92 -6.84 12.87 -9.16
N LYS A 93 -7.48 13.72 -8.37
CA LYS A 93 -6.89 15.00 -7.91
C LYS A 93 -5.56 14.85 -7.17
N TYR A 94 -5.34 13.73 -6.51
CA TYR A 94 -4.08 13.47 -5.81
C TYR A 94 -2.95 13.19 -6.80
N GLN A 95 -3.21 12.45 -7.87
CA GLN A 95 -2.24 12.24 -8.95
C GLN A 95 -1.86 13.57 -9.61
N GLU A 96 -2.85 14.41 -9.93
CA GLU A 96 -2.61 15.73 -10.52
C GLU A 96 -1.72 16.61 -9.62
N SER A 97 -1.98 16.61 -8.29
CA SER A 97 -1.21 17.43 -7.33
C SER A 97 0.24 16.97 -7.15
N LEU A 98 0.57 15.73 -7.50
CA LEU A 98 1.90 15.14 -7.35
C LEU A 98 2.73 15.15 -8.63
N THR A 99 2.14 15.49 -9.76
CA THR A 99 2.80 15.42 -11.07
C THR A 99 4.12 16.19 -11.10
N GLU A 100 4.13 17.43 -10.61
CA GLU A 100 5.33 18.26 -10.61
C GLU A 100 6.40 17.73 -9.66
N LEU A 101 6.01 17.33 -8.43
CA LEU A 101 6.91 16.78 -7.43
C LEU A 101 7.57 15.48 -7.93
N CYS A 102 6.79 14.56 -8.47
CA CYS A 102 7.31 13.29 -8.99
C CYS A 102 8.25 13.51 -10.18
N ALA A 103 7.93 14.44 -11.08
CA ALA A 103 8.80 14.80 -12.20
C ALA A 103 10.14 15.38 -11.73
N GLN A 104 10.13 16.30 -10.75
CA GLN A 104 11.35 16.89 -10.18
C GLN A 104 12.23 15.85 -9.49
N MET A 105 11.63 14.84 -8.85
CA MET A 105 12.33 13.78 -8.13
C MET A 105 12.66 12.56 -8.99
N ASN A 106 12.28 12.56 -10.30
CA ASN A 106 12.43 11.42 -11.20
C ASN A 106 11.74 10.14 -10.67
N ILE A 107 10.52 10.31 -10.10
CA ILE A 107 9.66 9.23 -9.60
C ILE A 107 8.58 8.96 -10.65
N GLU A 108 8.38 7.69 -11.01
CA GLU A 108 7.30 7.27 -11.88
C GLU A 108 5.96 7.40 -11.14
N LEU A 109 5.05 8.24 -11.64
CA LEU A 109 3.73 8.45 -11.07
C LEU A 109 2.67 7.69 -11.87
N LEU A 110 1.97 6.78 -11.23
CA LEU A 110 0.97 5.89 -11.81
C LEU A 110 -0.37 6.03 -11.07
N SER A 111 -1.48 5.78 -11.75
CA SER A 111 -2.77 5.53 -11.11
C SER A 111 -2.98 4.04 -10.86
N VAL A 112 -3.96 3.70 -10.00
CA VAL A 112 -4.37 2.31 -9.81
C VAL A 112 -4.86 1.72 -11.14
N ALA A 113 -5.56 2.50 -11.96
CA ALA A 113 -6.05 2.06 -13.27
C ALA A 113 -4.90 1.76 -14.25
N ASP A 114 -3.82 2.55 -14.23
CA ASP A 114 -2.65 2.32 -15.10
C ASP A 114 -1.92 1.01 -14.75
N VAL A 115 -1.99 0.62 -13.48
CA VAL A 115 -1.32 -0.59 -12.97
C VAL A 115 -2.17 -1.84 -13.12
N MET A 116 -3.51 -1.73 -13.10
CA MET A 116 -4.39 -2.91 -13.14
C MET A 116 -4.23 -3.72 -14.43
N ALA A 117 -3.79 -4.98 -14.30
CA ALA A 117 -3.79 -5.94 -15.39
C ALA A 117 -5.20 -6.51 -15.64
N GLU A 118 -5.50 -6.92 -16.88
CA GLU A 118 -6.78 -7.56 -17.21
C GLU A 118 -6.91 -8.92 -16.51
N GLU A 119 -5.82 -9.70 -16.49
CA GLU A 119 -5.75 -11.00 -15.85
C GLU A 119 -4.55 -11.10 -14.90
N ALA A 120 -4.71 -11.89 -13.84
CA ALA A 120 -3.62 -12.17 -12.92
C ALA A 120 -2.67 -13.22 -13.51
N SER A 121 -1.36 -12.99 -13.35
CA SER A 121 -0.30 -13.93 -13.71
C SER A 121 0.29 -14.64 -12.49
N GLN A 122 1.33 -15.44 -12.71
CA GLN A 122 2.08 -16.03 -11.61
C GLN A 122 2.78 -14.94 -10.79
N LEU A 123 2.56 -14.95 -9.47
CA LEU A 123 3.14 -13.99 -8.54
C LEU A 123 4.26 -14.64 -7.72
N PRO A 124 5.24 -13.84 -7.24
CA PRO A 124 6.35 -14.35 -6.45
C PRO A 124 5.90 -14.96 -5.11
N VAL A 125 6.74 -15.88 -4.60
CA VAL A 125 6.59 -16.41 -3.25
C VAL A 125 7.27 -15.46 -2.26
N ILE A 126 6.48 -14.87 -1.37
CA ILE A 126 6.97 -13.89 -0.40
C ILE A 126 7.34 -14.57 0.90
N LEU A 127 8.63 -14.52 1.27
CA LEU A 127 9.11 -15.05 2.55
C LEU A 127 8.74 -14.12 3.71
N PRO A 128 8.43 -14.66 4.90
CA PRO A 128 8.01 -13.85 6.06
C PRO A 128 9.04 -12.80 6.52
N GLU A 129 10.32 -13.05 6.31
CA GLU A 129 11.42 -12.16 6.69
C GLU A 129 11.58 -10.96 5.75
N ARG A 130 10.96 -10.97 4.57
CA ARG A 130 11.02 -9.84 3.63
C ARG A 130 10.37 -8.60 4.23
N ARG A 131 10.95 -7.45 3.91
CA ARG A 131 10.39 -6.15 4.28
C ARG A 131 9.08 -5.93 3.52
N ALA A 132 8.07 -5.45 4.24
CA ALA A 132 6.73 -5.29 3.70
C ALA A 132 6.27 -3.83 3.67
N MET A 133 6.58 -3.07 4.72
CA MET A 133 6.03 -1.74 4.90
C MET A 133 7.05 -0.80 5.52
N MET A 134 7.00 0.48 5.12
CA MET A 134 7.73 1.56 5.78
C MET A 134 6.74 2.65 6.18
N LEU A 135 6.69 2.95 7.48
CA LEU A 135 5.88 4.03 8.04
C LEU A 135 6.77 5.14 8.55
N PHE A 136 6.41 6.39 8.27
CA PHE A 136 7.09 7.55 8.82
C PHE A 136 6.48 7.93 10.18
N THR A 137 7.33 8.05 11.18
CA THR A 137 6.94 8.45 12.53
C THR A 137 7.56 9.79 12.88
N SER A 138 6.85 10.62 13.64
CA SER A 138 7.36 11.84 14.23
C SER A 138 8.41 11.51 15.30
N GLY A 139 9.63 11.22 14.87
CA GLY A 139 10.73 10.90 15.79
C GLY A 139 11.07 12.06 16.75
N THR A 140 11.88 11.78 17.76
CA THR A 140 12.42 12.77 18.74
C THR A 140 13.33 13.81 18.10
N THR A 141 13.64 13.70 16.81
CA THR A 141 14.41 14.66 15.99
C THR A 141 13.47 15.37 15.04
N ASN A 142 13.80 16.62 14.63
CA ASN A 142 12.96 17.51 13.82
C ASN A 142 12.47 16.96 12.47
N LYS A 143 12.88 15.76 12.05
CA LYS A 143 12.43 15.13 10.81
C LYS A 143 11.90 13.71 11.07
N PRO A 144 10.74 13.34 10.49
CA PRO A 144 10.20 12.00 10.58
C PRO A 144 11.18 10.95 10.06
N LYS A 145 11.17 9.77 10.69
CA LYS A 145 12.01 8.62 10.33
C LYS A 145 11.16 7.49 9.79
N GLY A 146 11.61 6.87 8.70
CA GLY A 146 10.98 5.67 8.16
C GLY A 146 11.30 4.44 9.02
N VAL A 147 10.26 3.82 9.56
CA VAL A 147 10.35 2.55 10.31
C VAL A 147 9.91 1.42 9.40
N VAL A 148 10.77 0.43 9.23
CA VAL A 148 10.53 -0.72 8.34
C VAL A 148 9.99 -1.90 9.14
N SER A 149 8.91 -2.50 8.64
CA SER A 149 8.32 -3.74 9.15
C SER A 149 8.44 -4.86 8.11
N THR A 150 8.67 -6.09 8.57
CA THR A 150 8.62 -7.30 7.75
C THR A 150 7.22 -7.91 7.74
N HIS A 151 6.92 -8.79 6.79
CA HIS A 151 5.69 -9.57 6.80
C HIS A 151 5.52 -10.34 8.11
N LYS A 152 6.62 -10.91 8.65
CA LYS A 152 6.64 -11.62 9.94
C LYS A 152 6.22 -10.74 11.11
N THR A 153 6.74 -9.50 11.18
CA THR A 153 6.39 -8.58 12.27
C THR A 153 4.95 -8.10 12.18
N ILE A 154 4.45 -7.83 10.97
CA ILE A 154 3.05 -7.46 10.74
C ILE A 154 2.13 -8.63 11.11
N HIS A 155 2.44 -9.84 10.68
CA HIS A 155 1.67 -11.03 11.02
C HIS A 155 1.62 -11.27 12.54
N ALA A 156 2.76 -11.16 13.23
CA ALA A 156 2.81 -11.31 14.70
C ALA A 156 1.94 -10.27 15.41
N GLN A 157 1.98 -9.00 14.96
CA GLN A 157 1.13 -7.94 15.51
C GLN A 157 -0.37 -8.24 15.31
N ILE A 158 -0.77 -8.65 14.11
CA ILE A 158 -2.17 -8.99 13.81
C ILE A 158 -2.63 -10.16 14.68
N THR A 159 -1.84 -11.23 14.79
CA THR A 159 -2.16 -12.39 15.61
C THR A 159 -2.35 -12.01 17.08
N THR A 160 -1.43 -11.21 17.63
CA THR A 160 -1.53 -10.74 19.02
C THR A 160 -2.79 -9.89 19.25
N LEU A 161 -3.17 -9.03 18.31
CA LEU A 161 -4.38 -8.21 18.41
C LEU A 161 -5.65 -9.05 18.33
N ILE A 162 -5.69 -10.04 17.43
CA ILE A 162 -6.82 -10.99 17.33
C ILE A 162 -7.03 -11.71 18.65
N GLU A 163 -5.96 -12.22 19.25
CA GLU A 163 -6.02 -12.91 20.56
C GLU A 163 -6.43 -11.96 21.68
N ALA A 164 -5.78 -10.80 21.80
CA ALA A 164 -6.02 -9.85 22.89
C ALA A 164 -7.44 -9.26 22.88
N TRP A 165 -8.03 -9.08 21.69
CA TRP A 165 -9.35 -8.51 21.54
C TRP A 165 -10.44 -9.56 21.27
N SER A 166 -10.05 -10.83 21.25
CA SER A 166 -10.94 -11.96 20.97
C SER A 166 -11.72 -11.79 19.66
N TRP A 167 -11.04 -11.25 18.63
CA TRP A 167 -11.67 -11.04 17.33
C TRP A 167 -12.01 -12.37 16.65
N THR A 168 -13.14 -12.36 15.99
CA THR A 168 -13.67 -13.48 15.22
C THR A 168 -13.90 -13.07 13.77
N ASP A 169 -14.22 -14.03 12.95
CA ASP A 169 -14.60 -13.80 11.55
C ASP A 169 -16.01 -13.15 11.40
N GLN A 170 -16.73 -12.91 12.49
CA GLN A 170 -18.02 -12.21 12.52
C GLN A 170 -17.89 -10.71 12.83
N ASP A 171 -16.69 -10.27 13.24
CA ASP A 171 -16.46 -8.88 13.61
C ASP A 171 -16.25 -8.01 12.37
N SER A 172 -16.69 -6.75 12.47
CA SER A 172 -16.50 -5.71 11.47
C SER A 172 -15.95 -4.45 12.13
N ILE A 173 -15.02 -3.77 11.46
CA ILE A 173 -14.37 -2.56 11.99
C ILE A 173 -14.65 -1.42 11.01
N PRO A 174 -15.28 -0.32 11.48
CA PRO A 174 -15.37 0.88 10.67
C PRO A 174 -14.02 1.61 10.65
N LEU A 175 -13.50 1.90 9.45
CA LEU A 175 -12.31 2.72 9.28
C LEU A 175 -12.72 4.19 9.09
N PHE A 176 -12.60 4.99 10.13
CA PHE A 176 -12.92 6.42 10.16
C PHE A 176 -11.71 7.29 10.50
N LEU A 177 -10.56 6.67 10.80
CA LEU A 177 -9.32 7.38 11.02
C LEU A 177 -8.59 7.65 9.69
N PRO A 178 -7.81 8.73 9.60
CA PRO A 178 -6.90 8.94 8.48
C PRO A 178 -5.91 7.76 8.38
N VAL A 179 -5.67 7.32 7.17
CA VAL A 179 -4.69 6.28 6.82
C VAL A 179 -3.51 6.90 6.09
#